data_977cea289b8498656fe9508ab402dcdf
#
_entry.id   977cea289b8498656fe9508ab402dcdf
#
_cell.length_a   1.000
_cell.length_b   1.000
_cell.length_c   1.000
_cell.angle_alpha   90.00
_cell.angle_beta   90.00
_cell.angle_gamma   90.00
#
_symmetry.space_group_name_H-M   'P 1'
#
loop_
_entity.id
_entity.type
_entity.pdbx_description
1 polymer ?
#
loop_
_entity_poly.entity_id
_entity_poly.type
_entity_poly.pdbx_seq_one_letter_code
_entity_poly.pdbx_strand_id
1 'polypeptide(L)'
;MGTSGDDPRSWVLYVVVVALTALMAAPRRGRDAQSWWWPPPVAAIVLWVLIAVPSVIRLILPLLLDVLRRDPVRTRDGEWWRVFTSALTQDGGVAGTVGNLVMLAIVAIAVVRIWGWERAVALFVVGQLLWALFTSFVAPSVGAGVSGATFVMAASLAGLWPVAGARRTLLVASAGTFVAGVLLVLLDDAHGVAVLIGMLLGAVLGIVLPPSRQVTAAGPGAHGQLRS
;
A
#
# COMPACT_ATOMS: atom_id res chain seq x y z
N MET A 1 -13.57 5.53 -18.36
CA MET A 1 -12.35 5.63 -17.55
C MET A 1 -11.23 5.03 -18.37
N GLY A 2 -10.16 5.81 -18.63
CA GLY A 2 -8.96 5.33 -19.29
C GLY A 2 -8.30 4.24 -18.44
N THR A 3 -7.38 3.49 -19.04
CA THR A 3 -6.59 2.50 -18.31
C THR A 3 -5.81 3.22 -17.21
N SER A 4 -6.09 2.86 -15.94
CA SER A 4 -5.41 3.43 -14.77
C SER A 4 -3.90 3.33 -14.95
N GLY A 5 -3.20 4.46 -14.94
CA GLY A 5 -1.74 4.50 -14.96
C GLY A 5 -1.07 4.96 -16.26
N ASP A 6 -1.82 5.31 -17.30
CA ASP A 6 -1.22 5.80 -18.57
C ASP A 6 -0.85 7.30 -18.53
N ASP A 7 -1.38 8.05 -17.54
CA ASP A 7 -1.04 9.48 -17.40
C ASP A 7 0.30 9.63 -16.64
N PRO A 8 1.30 10.31 -17.23
CA PRO A 8 2.57 10.58 -16.57
C PRO A 8 2.44 11.31 -15.23
N ARG A 9 1.37 12.11 -15.05
CA ARG A 9 1.09 12.82 -13.78
C ARG A 9 0.74 11.85 -12.67
N SER A 10 0.04 10.75 -12.97
CA SER A 10 -0.25 9.68 -12.00
C SER A 10 1.03 9.06 -11.46
N TRP A 11 2.03 8.80 -12.31
CA TRP A 11 3.31 8.25 -11.88
C TRP A 11 4.04 9.12 -10.86
N VAL A 12 4.00 10.45 -11.05
CA VAL A 12 4.57 11.40 -10.07
C VAL A 12 3.86 11.26 -8.72
N LEU A 13 2.53 11.18 -8.73
CA LEU A 13 1.74 11.02 -7.50
C LEU A 13 2.00 9.66 -6.84
N TYR A 14 2.22 8.59 -7.59
CA TYR A 14 2.61 7.29 -7.05
C TYR A 14 3.94 7.36 -6.30
N VAL A 15 4.95 8.00 -6.91
CA VAL A 15 6.25 8.22 -6.26
C VAL A 15 6.09 9.07 -5.00
N VAL A 16 5.27 10.12 -5.04
CA VAL A 16 4.96 10.96 -3.87
C VAL A 16 4.35 10.13 -2.74
N VAL A 17 3.35 9.30 -3.00
CA VAL A 17 2.72 8.45 -1.98
C VAL A 17 3.74 7.48 -1.36
N VAL A 18 4.57 6.83 -2.18
CA VAL A 18 5.61 5.90 -1.68
C VAL A 18 6.68 6.64 -0.86
N ALA A 19 7.11 7.81 -1.32
CA ALA A 19 8.10 8.64 -0.61
C ALA A 19 7.55 9.13 0.75
N LEU A 20 6.29 9.58 0.79
CA LEU A 20 5.63 9.97 2.04
C LEU A 20 5.45 8.77 2.97
N THR A 21 5.16 7.58 2.45
CA THR A 21 5.11 6.34 3.23
C THR A 21 6.47 6.02 3.85
N ALA A 22 7.55 6.09 3.08
CA ALA A 22 8.90 5.90 3.57
C ALA A 22 9.27 6.94 4.65
N LEU A 23 8.89 8.21 4.45
CA LEU A 23 9.07 9.28 5.44
C LEU A 23 8.28 9.01 6.73
N MET A 24 7.03 8.56 6.62
CA MET A 24 6.19 8.24 7.77
C MET A 24 6.68 7.03 8.56
N ALA A 25 7.35 6.10 7.91
CA ALA A 25 7.95 4.93 8.52
C ALA A 25 9.40 5.17 8.99
N ALA A 26 10.03 6.28 8.59
CA ALA A 26 11.43 6.54 8.90
C ALA A 26 11.73 6.51 10.40
N PRO A 27 12.87 5.92 10.80
CA PRO A 27 13.27 5.85 12.20
C PRO A 27 13.49 7.25 12.76
N ARG A 28 13.29 7.39 14.07
CA ARG A 28 13.54 8.66 14.79
C ARG A 28 15.03 8.95 14.87
N ARG A 29 15.36 10.25 15.08
CA ARG A 29 16.74 10.69 15.35
C ARG A 29 17.38 9.81 16.41
N GLY A 30 18.60 9.29 16.13
CA GLY A 30 19.36 8.44 17.02
C GLY A 30 19.30 6.93 16.72
N ARG A 31 18.41 6.47 15.84
CA ARG A 31 18.48 5.12 15.25
C ARG A 31 19.16 5.17 13.90
N ASP A 32 20.05 4.21 13.65
CA ASP A 32 20.66 4.07 12.35
C ASP A 32 19.57 3.78 11.30
N ALA A 33 19.46 4.66 10.29
CA ALA A 33 18.47 4.52 9.22
C ALA A 33 18.70 3.22 8.43
N GLN A 34 19.93 2.79 8.28
CA GLN A 34 20.27 1.54 7.61
C GLN A 34 19.73 0.34 8.37
N SER A 35 19.85 0.30 9.69
CA SER A 35 19.32 -0.80 10.51
C SER A 35 17.79 -0.88 10.51
N TRP A 36 17.09 0.20 10.16
CA TRP A 36 15.64 0.20 10.00
C TRP A 36 15.18 -0.50 8.72
N TRP A 37 15.90 -0.33 7.63
CA TRP A 37 15.54 -0.91 6.35
C TRP A 37 16.15 -2.29 6.13
N TRP A 38 17.26 -2.60 6.78
CA TRP A 38 18.02 -3.82 6.60
C TRP A 38 18.37 -4.49 7.93
N PRO A 39 18.21 -5.83 8.09
CA PRO A 39 17.56 -6.74 7.14
C PRO A 39 16.04 -6.50 7.06
N PRO A 40 15.43 -6.73 5.88
CA PRO A 40 13.98 -6.59 5.73
C PRO A 40 13.25 -7.62 6.61
N PRO A 41 12.06 -7.29 7.14
CA PRO A 41 11.25 -8.24 7.90
C PRO A 41 10.88 -9.48 7.07
N VAL A 42 10.94 -10.67 7.65
CA VAL A 42 10.63 -11.92 6.94
C VAL A 42 9.25 -11.88 6.27
N ALA A 43 8.24 -11.34 6.95
CA ALA A 43 6.90 -11.22 6.38
C ALA A 43 6.85 -10.32 5.12
N ALA A 44 7.67 -9.25 5.08
CA ALA A 44 7.77 -8.42 3.88
C ALA A 44 8.44 -9.17 2.73
N ILE A 45 9.47 -9.99 3.02
CA ILE A 45 10.13 -10.84 2.02
C ILE A 45 9.14 -11.87 1.48
N VAL A 46 8.42 -12.57 2.37
CA VAL A 46 7.44 -13.59 1.98
C VAL A 46 6.36 -12.99 1.09
N LEU A 47 5.77 -11.86 1.52
CA LEU A 47 4.75 -11.18 0.72
C LEU A 47 5.29 -10.78 -0.65
N TRP A 48 6.49 -10.22 -0.70
CA TRP A 48 7.13 -9.82 -1.94
C TRP A 48 7.39 -11.02 -2.87
N VAL A 49 7.92 -12.13 -2.35
CA VAL A 49 8.21 -13.34 -3.12
C VAL A 49 6.92 -13.97 -3.68
N LEU A 50 5.84 -14.01 -2.88
CA LEU A 50 4.53 -14.51 -3.31
C LEU A 50 3.97 -13.75 -4.53
N ILE A 51 4.28 -12.47 -4.63
CA ILE A 51 3.86 -11.63 -5.76
C ILE A 51 4.90 -11.67 -6.90
N ALA A 52 6.19 -11.61 -6.58
CA ALA A 52 7.26 -11.53 -7.57
C ALA A 52 7.33 -12.79 -8.44
N VAL A 53 7.23 -13.98 -7.82
CA VAL A 53 7.37 -15.25 -8.55
C VAL A 53 6.33 -15.38 -9.67
N PRO A 54 5.02 -15.30 -9.43
CA PRO A 54 4.04 -15.39 -10.51
C PRO A 54 4.11 -14.21 -11.49
N SER A 55 4.51 -13.00 -11.01
CA SER A 55 4.71 -11.84 -11.88
C SER A 55 5.85 -12.03 -12.89
N VAL A 56 6.94 -12.69 -12.48
CA VAL A 56 8.06 -13.03 -13.37
C VAL A 56 7.68 -14.17 -14.29
N ILE A 57 7.01 -15.22 -13.78
CA ILE A 57 6.54 -16.34 -14.60
C ILE A 57 5.61 -15.84 -15.71
N ARG A 58 4.75 -14.88 -15.42
CA ARG A 58 3.85 -14.28 -16.42
C ARG A 58 4.61 -13.63 -17.58
N LEU A 59 5.81 -13.09 -17.39
CA LEU A 59 6.60 -12.52 -18.47
C LEU A 59 7.05 -13.58 -19.50
N ILE A 60 7.18 -14.84 -19.05
CA ILE A 60 7.56 -16.00 -19.88
C ILE A 60 6.30 -16.74 -20.40
N LEU A 61 5.24 -16.78 -19.58
CA LEU A 61 3.96 -17.45 -19.87
C LEU A 61 2.81 -16.43 -19.92
N PRO A 62 2.59 -15.73 -21.06
CA PRO A 62 1.58 -14.68 -21.17
C PRO A 62 0.15 -15.14 -20.85
N LEU A 63 -0.19 -16.41 -21.08
CA LEU A 63 -1.49 -16.99 -20.76
C LEU A 63 -1.84 -16.87 -19.27
N LEU A 64 -0.84 -16.83 -18.38
CA LEU A 64 -1.05 -16.67 -16.95
C LEU A 64 -1.77 -15.35 -16.63
N LEU A 65 -1.50 -14.29 -17.40
CA LEU A 65 -2.19 -13.01 -17.25
C LEU A 65 -3.69 -13.15 -17.54
N ASP A 66 -4.08 -13.83 -18.60
CA ASP A 66 -5.49 -14.00 -18.98
C ASP A 66 -6.30 -14.79 -17.96
N VAL A 67 -5.66 -15.76 -17.31
CA VAL A 67 -6.30 -16.58 -16.26
C VAL A 67 -6.44 -15.80 -14.96
N LEU A 68 -5.44 -14.99 -14.59
CA LEU A 68 -5.35 -14.37 -13.24
C LEU A 68 -5.82 -12.92 -13.20
N ARG A 69 -5.81 -12.19 -14.33
CA ARG A 69 -6.20 -10.76 -14.34
C ARG A 69 -7.66 -10.57 -13.92
N ARG A 70 -7.92 -9.44 -13.29
CA ARG A 70 -9.27 -8.97 -13.02
C ARG A 70 -9.99 -8.72 -14.36
N ASP A 71 -11.17 -9.27 -14.46
CA ASP A 71 -12.10 -9.09 -15.59
C ASP A 71 -13.50 -8.94 -14.98
N PRO A 72 -14.10 -7.74 -15.02
CA PRO A 72 -15.40 -7.50 -14.40
C PRO A 72 -16.52 -8.38 -14.94
N VAL A 73 -16.51 -8.72 -16.25
CA VAL A 73 -17.53 -9.58 -16.88
C VAL A 73 -17.38 -10.99 -16.34
N ARG A 74 -16.19 -11.58 -16.45
CA ARG A 74 -15.93 -12.94 -15.99
C ARG A 74 -16.11 -13.09 -14.48
N THR A 75 -15.79 -12.04 -13.70
CA THR A 75 -16.04 -12.05 -12.24
C THR A 75 -17.54 -12.15 -11.95
N ARG A 76 -18.39 -11.44 -12.69
CA ARG A 76 -19.86 -11.52 -12.56
C ARG A 76 -20.41 -12.88 -13.01
N ASP A 77 -19.74 -13.51 -14.00
CA ASP A 77 -20.07 -14.85 -14.49
C ASP A 77 -19.57 -15.98 -13.59
N GLY A 78 -19.00 -15.65 -12.41
CA GLY A 78 -18.63 -16.63 -11.39
C GLY A 78 -17.14 -16.87 -11.21
N GLU A 79 -16.24 -16.22 -11.97
CA GLU A 79 -14.79 -16.37 -11.82
C GLU A 79 -14.26 -15.47 -10.67
N TRP A 80 -14.79 -15.67 -9.45
CA TRP A 80 -14.50 -14.84 -8.26
C TRP A 80 -13.03 -14.86 -7.81
N TRP A 81 -12.27 -15.89 -8.14
CA TRP A 81 -10.84 -15.95 -7.81
C TRP A 81 -10.06 -14.76 -8.38
N ARG A 82 -10.51 -14.17 -9.49
CA ARG A 82 -9.88 -13.01 -10.14
C ARG A 82 -9.75 -11.79 -9.23
N VAL A 83 -10.62 -11.67 -8.23
CA VAL A 83 -10.57 -10.62 -7.22
C VAL A 83 -9.24 -10.67 -6.44
N PHE A 84 -8.76 -11.87 -6.14
CA PHE A 84 -7.50 -12.07 -5.41
C PHE A 84 -6.32 -12.29 -6.34
N THR A 85 -6.49 -13.12 -7.38
CA THR A 85 -5.38 -13.54 -8.24
C THR A 85 -4.84 -12.42 -9.12
N SER A 86 -5.64 -11.37 -9.37
CA SER A 86 -5.18 -10.22 -10.13
C SER A 86 -4.00 -9.46 -9.50
N ALA A 87 -3.76 -9.63 -8.21
CA ALA A 87 -2.56 -9.08 -7.56
C ALA A 87 -1.29 -9.89 -7.85
N LEU A 88 -1.43 -11.18 -8.26
CA LEU A 88 -0.30 -12.08 -8.47
C LEU A 88 0.46 -11.82 -9.78
N THR A 89 -0.15 -11.09 -10.71
CA THR A 89 0.45 -10.77 -12.01
C THR A 89 0.40 -9.26 -12.26
N GLN A 90 1.22 -8.78 -13.19
CA GLN A 90 1.30 -7.35 -13.52
C GLN A 90 1.04 -7.17 -15.03
N ASP A 91 0.22 -6.22 -15.44
CA ASP A 91 -0.12 -5.99 -16.85
C ASP A 91 0.80 -4.98 -17.56
N GLY A 92 1.47 -4.11 -16.89
CA GLY A 92 2.35 -3.07 -17.46
C GLY A 92 3.67 -3.56 -18.09
N GLY A 93 3.77 -4.82 -18.55
CA GLY A 93 4.99 -5.38 -19.12
C GLY A 93 6.14 -5.45 -18.10
N VAL A 94 7.38 -5.40 -18.58
CA VAL A 94 8.58 -5.46 -17.72
C VAL A 94 8.67 -4.23 -16.83
N ALA A 95 8.45 -3.03 -17.38
CA ALA A 95 8.56 -1.78 -16.63
C ALA A 95 7.51 -1.70 -15.50
N GLY A 96 6.24 -2.02 -15.79
CA GLY A 96 5.18 -2.06 -14.79
C GLY A 96 5.42 -3.13 -13.73
N THR A 97 5.94 -4.29 -14.12
CA THR A 97 6.32 -5.36 -13.18
C THR A 97 7.40 -4.89 -12.22
N VAL A 98 8.49 -4.33 -12.74
CA VAL A 98 9.60 -3.83 -11.90
C VAL A 98 9.13 -2.70 -10.99
N GLY A 99 8.39 -1.72 -11.53
CA GLY A 99 7.86 -0.60 -10.75
C GLY A 99 6.98 -1.06 -9.59
N ASN A 100 6.02 -1.95 -9.85
CA ASN A 100 5.12 -2.49 -8.84
C ASN A 100 5.87 -3.30 -7.77
N LEU A 101 6.84 -4.13 -8.16
CA LEU A 101 7.64 -4.91 -7.21
C LEU A 101 8.55 -4.04 -6.35
N VAL A 102 9.13 -2.98 -6.89
CA VAL A 102 9.92 -2.01 -6.12
C VAL A 102 9.03 -1.24 -5.13
N MET A 103 7.88 -0.76 -5.57
CA MET A 103 6.93 -0.10 -4.67
C MET A 103 6.48 -1.04 -3.55
N LEU A 104 6.12 -2.28 -3.88
CA LEU A 104 5.72 -3.28 -2.89
C LEU A 104 6.84 -3.56 -1.88
N ALA A 105 8.10 -3.68 -2.33
CA ALA A 105 9.24 -3.93 -1.43
C ALA A 105 9.38 -2.81 -0.39
N ILE A 106 9.37 -1.55 -0.82
CA ILE A 106 9.48 -0.37 0.07
C ILE A 106 8.31 -0.33 1.04
N VAL A 107 7.09 -0.44 0.52
CA VAL A 107 5.85 -0.32 1.31
C VAL A 107 5.70 -1.49 2.29
N ALA A 108 5.98 -2.72 1.87
CA ALA A 108 5.87 -3.88 2.75
C ALA A 108 6.83 -3.80 3.94
N ILE A 109 8.10 -3.39 3.71
CA ILE A 109 9.05 -3.16 4.81
C ILE A 109 8.52 -2.10 5.77
N ALA A 110 8.10 -0.94 5.25
CA ALA A 110 7.59 0.17 6.04
C ALA A 110 6.38 -0.23 6.90
N VAL A 111 5.41 -0.88 6.28
CA VAL A 111 4.13 -1.23 6.91
C VAL A 111 4.31 -2.36 7.93
N VAL A 112 5.10 -3.39 7.62
CA VAL A 112 5.41 -4.48 8.58
C VAL A 112 6.16 -3.93 9.81
N ARG A 113 7.06 -2.96 9.62
CA ARG A 113 7.80 -2.33 10.74
C ARG A 113 6.91 -1.51 11.67
N ILE A 114 5.87 -0.88 11.14
CA ILE A 114 4.95 -0.02 11.92
C ILE A 114 3.81 -0.84 12.51
N TRP A 115 3.11 -1.62 11.69
CA TRP A 115 1.91 -2.34 12.08
C TRP A 115 2.16 -3.73 12.68
N GLY A 116 3.32 -4.34 12.41
CA GLY A 116 3.56 -5.76 12.61
C GLY A 116 3.04 -6.60 11.43
N TRP A 117 3.48 -7.85 11.36
CA TRP A 117 3.23 -8.70 10.20
C TRP A 117 1.74 -9.06 10.02
N GLU A 118 1.01 -9.34 11.11
CA GLU A 118 -0.40 -9.75 11.07
C GLU A 118 -1.28 -8.65 10.45
N ARG A 119 -1.12 -7.41 10.95
CA ARG A 119 -1.89 -6.26 10.47
C ARG A 119 -1.46 -5.86 9.06
N ALA A 120 -0.19 -5.99 8.73
CA ALA A 120 0.32 -5.72 7.38
C ALA A 120 -0.28 -6.68 6.36
N VAL A 121 -0.34 -7.98 6.66
CA VAL A 121 -0.99 -8.99 5.82
C VAL A 121 -2.50 -8.73 5.72
N ALA A 122 -3.16 -8.42 6.85
CA ALA A 122 -4.59 -8.07 6.83
C ALA A 122 -4.87 -6.85 5.96
N LEU A 123 -4.06 -5.78 6.07
CA LEU A 123 -4.18 -4.59 5.22
C LEU A 123 -3.98 -4.91 3.74
N PHE A 124 -3.04 -5.80 3.41
CA PHE A 124 -2.83 -6.26 2.04
C PHE A 124 -4.05 -7.01 1.51
N VAL A 125 -4.52 -8.03 2.23
CA VAL A 125 -5.63 -8.90 1.81
C VAL A 125 -6.94 -8.12 1.71
N VAL A 126 -7.28 -7.35 2.74
CA VAL A 126 -8.50 -6.53 2.76
C VAL A 126 -8.41 -5.41 1.72
N GLY A 127 -7.23 -4.79 1.59
CA GLY A 127 -6.97 -3.77 0.58
C GLY A 127 -7.13 -4.31 -0.84
N GLN A 128 -6.58 -5.48 -1.12
CA GLN A 128 -6.74 -6.15 -2.42
C GLN A 128 -8.21 -6.45 -2.69
N LEU A 129 -8.93 -6.99 -1.71
CA LEU A 129 -10.35 -7.31 -1.84
C LEU A 129 -11.18 -6.06 -2.16
N LEU A 130 -11.04 -5.01 -1.36
CA LEU A 130 -11.82 -3.76 -1.55
C LEU A 130 -11.48 -3.09 -2.88
N TRP A 131 -10.19 -3.02 -3.22
CA TRP A 131 -9.73 -2.51 -4.51
C TRP A 131 -10.31 -3.29 -5.69
N ALA A 132 -10.22 -4.63 -5.65
CA ALA A 132 -10.69 -5.46 -6.73
C ALA A 132 -12.21 -5.43 -6.86
N LEU A 133 -12.96 -5.37 -5.75
CA LEU A 133 -14.40 -5.18 -5.78
C LEU A 133 -14.78 -3.82 -6.37
N PHE A 134 -14.11 -2.74 -5.95
CA PHE A 134 -14.33 -1.41 -6.50
C PHE A 134 -14.12 -1.41 -8.02
N THR A 135 -13.02 -1.96 -8.50
CA THR A 135 -12.65 -1.98 -9.91
C THR A 135 -13.34 -3.10 -10.72
N SER A 136 -14.15 -3.94 -10.08
CA SER A 136 -15.02 -4.91 -10.77
C SER A 136 -16.45 -4.44 -10.87
N PHE A 137 -16.97 -3.68 -9.87
CA PHE A 137 -18.39 -3.38 -9.75
C PHE A 137 -18.73 -1.89 -9.77
N VAL A 138 -17.86 -1.01 -9.26
CA VAL A 138 -18.11 0.45 -9.15
C VAL A 138 -17.47 1.20 -10.33
N ALA A 139 -16.19 0.97 -10.58
CA ALA A 139 -15.45 1.53 -11.72
C ALA A 139 -14.82 0.39 -12.55
N PRO A 140 -15.63 -0.35 -13.34
CA PRO A 140 -15.19 -1.56 -14.00
C PRO A 140 -13.98 -1.33 -14.89
N SER A 141 -12.91 -2.08 -14.64
CA SER A 141 -11.69 -2.06 -15.44
C SER A 141 -11.03 -3.44 -15.48
N VAL A 142 -10.61 -3.86 -16.68
CA VAL A 142 -9.78 -5.04 -16.85
C VAL A 142 -8.34 -4.69 -16.50
N GLY A 143 -7.64 -5.57 -15.78
CA GLY A 143 -6.24 -5.32 -15.45
C GLY A 143 -5.68 -6.29 -14.42
N ALA A 144 -4.39 -6.21 -14.20
CA ALA A 144 -3.67 -6.99 -13.20
C ALA A 144 -2.56 -6.13 -12.56
N GLY A 145 -2.39 -6.27 -11.26
CA GLY A 145 -1.34 -5.56 -10.54
C GLY A 145 -1.57 -5.54 -9.05
N VAL A 146 -0.47 -5.56 -8.33
CA VAL A 146 -0.45 -5.45 -6.88
C VAL A 146 -0.58 -4.01 -6.39
N SER A 147 -0.56 -3.04 -7.30
CA SER A 147 -0.49 -1.61 -6.98
C SER A 147 -1.64 -1.13 -6.10
N GLY A 148 -2.89 -1.57 -6.35
CA GLY A 148 -4.02 -1.20 -5.51
C GLY A 148 -3.83 -1.59 -4.04
N ALA A 149 -3.50 -2.86 -3.76
CA ALA A 149 -3.19 -3.32 -2.41
C ALA A 149 -1.97 -2.60 -1.81
N THR A 150 -0.95 -2.31 -2.62
CA THR A 150 0.25 -1.58 -2.20
C THR A 150 -0.10 -0.15 -1.77
N PHE A 151 -0.96 0.56 -2.52
CA PHE A 151 -1.40 1.90 -2.13
C PHE A 151 -2.29 1.90 -0.89
N VAL A 152 -3.14 0.89 -0.71
CA VAL A 152 -3.90 0.71 0.54
C VAL A 152 -2.95 0.54 1.73
N MET A 153 -1.96 -0.34 1.62
CA MET A 153 -0.94 -0.53 2.66
C MET A 153 -0.20 0.78 2.94
N ALA A 154 0.31 1.44 1.90
CA ALA A 154 1.06 2.69 2.01
C ALA A 154 0.27 3.77 2.75
N ALA A 155 -0.96 4.01 2.31
CA ALA A 155 -1.83 5.04 2.87
C ALA A 155 -2.37 4.70 4.25
N SER A 156 -2.30 3.43 4.70
CA SER A 156 -2.68 3.07 6.06
C SER A 156 -1.83 3.78 7.13
N LEU A 157 -0.57 4.11 6.82
CA LEU A 157 0.27 4.92 7.71
C LEU A 157 -0.24 6.37 7.78
N ALA A 158 -0.71 6.92 6.66
CA ALA A 158 -1.28 8.26 6.63
C ALA A 158 -2.60 8.35 7.43
N GLY A 159 -3.38 7.28 7.48
CA GLY A 159 -4.55 7.19 8.34
C GLY A 159 -4.22 7.01 9.82
N LEU A 160 -3.16 6.27 10.13
CA LEU A 160 -2.72 6.00 11.50
C LEU A 160 -2.30 7.28 12.25
N TRP A 161 -1.43 8.09 11.63
CA TRP A 161 -0.75 9.15 12.36
C TRP A 161 -1.66 10.25 12.93
N PRO A 162 -2.75 10.69 12.24
CA PRO A 162 -3.70 11.64 12.81
C PRO A 162 -4.38 11.11 14.08
N VAL A 163 -4.79 9.84 14.10
CA VAL A 163 -5.49 9.23 15.25
C VAL A 163 -4.53 8.86 16.39
N ALA A 164 -3.26 8.64 16.06
CA ALA A 164 -2.22 8.38 17.06
C ALA A 164 -1.65 9.65 17.74
N GLY A 165 -2.13 10.84 17.38
CA GLY A 165 -1.64 12.10 17.94
C GLY A 165 -0.19 12.40 17.56
N ALA A 166 0.19 12.13 16.32
CA ALA A 166 1.56 12.23 15.85
C ALA A 166 2.06 13.69 15.74
N ARG A 167 3.39 13.84 15.67
CA ARG A 167 4.07 15.14 15.47
C ARG A 167 3.67 15.78 14.12
N ARG A 168 3.77 17.12 14.05
CA ARG A 168 3.38 17.94 12.89
C ARG A 168 3.91 17.42 11.54
N THR A 169 5.17 16.96 11.49
CA THR A 169 5.76 16.42 10.25
C THR A 169 4.99 15.21 9.70
N LEU A 170 4.55 14.28 10.57
CA LEU A 170 3.77 13.11 10.16
C LEU A 170 2.35 13.52 9.77
N LEU A 171 1.75 14.52 10.42
CA LEU A 171 0.44 15.06 10.04
C LEU A 171 0.50 15.73 8.65
N VAL A 172 1.57 16.48 8.38
CA VAL A 172 1.79 17.07 7.05
C VAL A 172 1.97 15.99 5.99
N ALA A 173 2.74 14.92 6.28
CA ALA A 173 2.88 13.79 5.37
C ALA A 173 1.55 13.07 5.13
N SER A 174 0.73 12.90 6.18
CA SER A 174 -0.62 12.34 6.07
C SER A 174 -1.53 13.21 5.19
N ALA A 175 -1.52 14.52 5.41
CA ALA A 175 -2.27 15.48 4.59
C ALA A 175 -1.80 15.46 3.12
N GLY A 176 -0.47 15.37 2.88
CA GLY A 176 0.10 15.23 1.54
C GLY A 176 -0.34 13.95 0.84
N THR A 177 -0.42 12.83 1.57
CA THR A 177 -0.93 11.56 1.04
C THR A 177 -2.42 11.66 0.68
N PHE A 178 -3.22 12.32 1.53
CA PHE A 178 -4.63 12.58 1.24
C PHE A 178 -4.80 13.41 -0.04
N VAL A 179 -4.06 14.52 -0.16
CA VAL A 179 -4.09 15.38 -1.35
C VAL A 179 -3.68 14.59 -2.60
N ALA A 180 -2.62 13.78 -2.52
CA ALA A 180 -2.20 12.93 -3.64
C ALA A 180 -3.31 11.94 -4.04
N GLY A 181 -4.00 11.32 -3.07
CA GLY A 181 -5.15 10.44 -3.32
C GLY A 181 -6.29 11.17 -4.03
N VAL A 182 -6.66 12.37 -3.57
CA VAL A 182 -7.70 13.20 -4.20
C VAL A 182 -7.30 13.61 -5.61
N LEU A 183 -6.05 14.03 -5.82
CA LEU A 183 -5.56 14.39 -7.15
C LEU A 183 -5.60 13.21 -8.12
N LEU A 184 -5.25 12.00 -7.68
CA LEU A 184 -5.40 10.78 -8.49
C LEU A 184 -6.86 10.55 -8.89
N VAL A 185 -7.81 10.69 -7.96
CA VAL A 185 -9.25 10.59 -8.29
C VAL A 185 -9.66 11.63 -9.32
N LEU A 186 -9.19 12.88 -9.20
CA LEU A 186 -9.49 13.96 -10.15
C LEU A 186 -8.84 13.73 -11.53
N LEU A 187 -7.80 12.90 -11.61
CA LEU A 187 -7.18 12.45 -12.87
C LEU A 187 -7.85 11.18 -13.44
N ASP A 188 -9.02 10.79 -12.93
CA ASP A 188 -9.72 9.54 -13.27
C ASP A 188 -8.88 8.27 -13.00
N ASP A 189 -7.88 8.37 -12.12
CA ASP A 189 -7.04 7.25 -11.72
C ASP A 189 -7.61 6.57 -10.47
N ALA A 190 -8.04 5.33 -10.66
CA ALA A 190 -8.67 4.53 -9.60
C ALA A 190 -7.74 4.30 -8.38
N HIS A 191 -6.41 4.39 -8.53
CA HIS A 191 -5.48 4.26 -7.39
C HIS A 191 -5.69 5.35 -6.33
N GLY A 192 -6.28 6.49 -6.68
CA GLY A 192 -6.69 7.49 -5.68
C GLY A 192 -7.70 6.93 -4.67
N VAL A 193 -8.64 6.10 -5.14
CA VAL A 193 -9.59 5.41 -4.25
C VAL A 193 -8.87 4.40 -3.35
N ALA A 194 -7.86 3.69 -3.86
CA ALA A 194 -7.04 2.79 -3.03
C ALA A 194 -6.31 3.56 -1.90
N VAL A 195 -5.78 4.75 -2.20
CA VAL A 195 -5.18 5.63 -1.18
C VAL A 195 -6.20 6.02 -0.11
N LEU A 196 -7.40 6.46 -0.50
CA LEU A 196 -8.44 6.86 0.45
C LEU A 196 -8.94 5.68 1.30
N ILE A 197 -9.14 4.49 0.70
CA ILE A 197 -9.45 3.25 1.42
C ILE A 197 -8.35 2.94 2.44
N GLY A 198 -7.09 3.04 2.03
CA GLY A 198 -5.95 2.78 2.91
C GLY A 198 -5.91 3.71 4.12
N MET A 199 -6.14 5.01 3.92
CA MET A 199 -6.23 5.98 5.02
C MET A 199 -7.36 5.65 5.98
N LEU A 200 -8.54 5.29 5.47
CA LEU A 200 -9.68 4.89 6.31
C LEU A 200 -9.35 3.64 7.13
N LEU A 201 -8.84 2.59 6.49
CA LEU A 201 -8.45 1.35 7.18
C LEU A 201 -7.36 1.59 8.22
N GLY A 202 -6.37 2.43 7.90
CA GLY A 202 -5.31 2.79 8.83
C GLY A 202 -5.81 3.57 10.04
N ALA A 203 -6.75 4.49 9.85
CA ALA A 203 -7.38 5.23 10.95
C ALA A 203 -8.21 4.29 11.84
N VAL A 204 -9.07 3.47 11.25
CA VAL A 204 -9.89 2.48 11.99
C VAL A 204 -8.99 1.52 12.76
N LEU A 205 -7.99 0.94 12.10
CA LEU A 205 -7.06 0.01 12.73
C LEU A 205 -6.24 0.69 13.84
N GLY A 206 -5.85 1.95 13.65
CA GLY A 206 -5.15 2.75 14.66
C GLY A 206 -5.96 3.03 15.92
N ILE A 207 -7.29 3.10 15.80
CA ILE A 207 -8.21 3.28 16.94
C ILE A 207 -8.49 1.93 17.62
N VAL A 208 -8.79 0.89 16.84
CA VAL A 208 -9.27 -0.40 17.38
C VAL A 208 -8.12 -1.29 17.85
N LEU A 209 -7.03 -1.33 17.08
CA LEU A 209 -5.86 -2.19 17.30
C LEU A 209 -4.56 -1.39 17.09
N PRO A 210 -4.26 -0.38 17.93
CA PRO A 210 -3.09 0.47 17.74
C PRO A 210 -1.79 -0.37 17.69
N PRO A 211 -0.78 0.09 16.93
CA PRO A 211 0.53 -0.53 16.96
C PRO A 211 1.15 -0.42 18.36
N SER A 212 2.13 -1.28 18.67
CA SER A 212 2.75 -1.30 20.01
C SER A 212 3.25 0.10 20.43
N ARG A 213 3.11 0.44 21.72
CA ARG A 213 3.46 1.76 22.29
C ARG A 213 4.89 2.22 21.97
N GLN A 214 5.82 1.31 21.68
CA GLN A 214 7.18 1.66 21.25
C GLN A 214 7.23 2.43 19.92
N VAL A 215 6.24 2.28 19.08
CA VAL A 215 6.12 2.99 17.80
C VAL A 215 5.47 4.37 18.01
N THR A 216 4.51 4.48 18.92
CA THR A 216 3.72 5.69 19.17
C THR A 216 4.26 6.58 20.31
N ALA A 217 4.99 6.02 21.29
CA ALA A 217 5.39 6.67 22.53
C ALA A 217 6.59 7.63 22.41
N ALA A 218 6.58 8.54 21.48
CA ALA A 218 7.55 9.62 21.42
C ALA A 218 6.88 10.95 21.10
N GLY A 219 5.81 11.24 21.84
CA GLY A 219 5.35 12.61 22.05
C GLY A 219 6.35 13.36 22.98
N PRO A 220 6.45 14.71 22.90
CA PRO A 220 7.28 15.49 23.80
C PRO A 220 6.60 15.55 25.18
N GLY A 221 6.92 14.63 26.09
CA GLY A 221 6.32 14.62 27.42
C GLY A 221 6.84 13.60 28.42
N ALA A 222 7.65 12.61 28.02
CA ALA A 222 8.05 11.53 28.92
C ALA A 222 9.36 11.78 29.70
N HIS A 223 9.89 13.00 29.71
CA HIS A 223 11.14 13.31 30.46
C HIS A 223 10.93 14.02 31.79
N GLY A 224 9.71 14.03 32.37
CA GLY A 224 9.38 14.82 33.56
C GLY A 224 9.15 14.04 34.85
N GLN A 225 9.22 12.73 34.94
CA GLN A 225 8.87 12.00 36.17
C GLN A 225 9.80 10.82 36.52
N LEU A 226 11.08 11.05 36.59
CA LEU A 226 12.02 10.18 37.34
C LEU A 226 13.15 11.02 37.94
N ARG A 227 12.80 11.98 38.82
CA ARG A 227 13.69 12.54 39.84
C ARG A 227 12.83 13.03 41.01
N SER A 228 12.56 12.16 41.93
CA SER A 228 12.35 12.48 43.35
C SER A 228 12.65 11.25 44.18
#